data_89d7f01da145674cdcdf072c463fc59f
#
_entry.id   89d7f01da145674cdcdf072c463fc59f
#
_cell.length_a   1.000
_cell.length_b   1.000
_cell.length_c   1.000
_cell.angle_alpha   90.00
_cell.angle_beta   90.00
_cell.angle_gamma   90.00
#
_symmetry.space_group_name_H-M   'P 1'
#
loop_
_entity.id
_entity.type
_entity.pdbx_description
1 polymer ?
#
loop_
_entity_poly.entity_id
_entity_poly.type
_entity_poly.pdbx_seq_one_letter_code
_entity_poly.pdbx_strand_id
1 'polypeptide(L)'
;VSPRALDNAVTAFVDDVTAALVQATESLSDVDVEALRHDVTQEAFNLCAAMVDADERHTVLELESLIDSFGHRMPDTQLIMATPADLRGSSLVVGRRRWLDTDSELFGLLLEADARRGSRFADRYYERSLEIAHVVASLDVMPADAELAAISAMRTRLLAGLRRRGLPPLVPVAGSTGSGGTARAEQGAA
;
A
#
# COMPACT_ATOMS: atom_id res chain seq x y z
N VAL A 1 -2.91 1.61 18.49
CA VAL A 1 -3.55 1.48 17.14
C VAL A 1 -4.74 0.54 17.27
N SER A 2 -5.82 0.79 16.51
CA SER A 2 -7.00 -0.09 16.53
C SER A 2 -6.65 -1.45 15.90
N PRO A 3 -7.10 -2.61 16.46
CA PRO A 3 -6.89 -3.93 15.84
C PRO A 3 -7.40 -4.02 14.39
N ARG A 4 -8.34 -3.15 14.01
CA ARG A 4 -8.89 -3.08 12.65
C ARG A 4 -8.09 -2.20 11.70
N ALA A 5 -7.04 -1.51 12.18
CA ALA A 5 -6.30 -0.57 11.32
C ALA A 5 -5.60 -1.28 10.17
N LEU A 6 -4.96 -2.44 10.43
CA LEU A 6 -4.31 -3.23 9.40
C LEU A 6 -5.33 -3.81 8.42
N ASP A 7 -6.44 -4.36 8.90
CA ASP A 7 -7.50 -4.89 8.05
C ASP A 7 -8.07 -3.82 7.10
N ASN A 8 -8.27 -2.60 7.60
CA ASN A 8 -8.72 -1.48 6.77
C ASN A 8 -7.69 -1.07 5.72
N ALA A 9 -6.41 -0.98 6.10
CA ALA A 9 -5.33 -0.64 5.16
C ALA A 9 -5.17 -1.71 4.07
N VAL A 10 -5.23 -2.98 4.45
CA VAL A 10 -5.20 -4.12 3.50
C VAL A 10 -6.41 -4.08 2.57
N THR A 11 -7.62 -3.85 3.09
CA THR A 11 -8.84 -3.71 2.27
C THR A 11 -8.67 -2.60 1.25
N ALA A 12 -8.23 -1.42 1.69
CA ALA A 12 -8.02 -0.28 0.81
C ALA A 12 -6.95 -0.55 -0.26
N PHE A 13 -5.84 -1.22 0.11
CA PHE A 13 -4.81 -1.64 -0.85
C PHE A 13 -5.38 -2.58 -1.90
N VAL A 14 -6.08 -3.65 -1.47
CA VAL A 14 -6.63 -4.65 -2.39
C VAL A 14 -7.65 -4.01 -3.34
N ASP A 15 -8.56 -3.19 -2.83
CA ASP A 15 -9.60 -2.57 -3.64
C ASP A 15 -9.02 -1.55 -4.64
N ASP A 16 -8.17 -0.64 -4.18
CA ASP A 16 -7.63 0.44 -5.02
C ASP A 16 -6.63 -0.06 -6.06
N VAL A 17 -5.76 -1.01 -5.69
CA VAL A 17 -4.75 -1.57 -6.62
C VAL A 17 -5.43 -2.48 -7.63
N THR A 18 -6.40 -3.32 -7.23
CA THR A 18 -7.19 -4.13 -8.18
C THR A 18 -7.92 -3.23 -9.17
N ALA A 19 -8.61 -2.20 -8.69
CA ALA A 19 -9.29 -1.25 -9.57
C ALA A 19 -8.33 -0.54 -10.56
N ALA A 20 -7.14 -0.17 -10.09
CA ALA A 20 -6.11 0.43 -10.93
C ALA A 20 -5.61 -0.53 -12.01
N LEU A 21 -5.37 -1.80 -11.66
CA LEU A 21 -4.93 -2.83 -12.61
C LEU A 21 -6.03 -3.17 -13.63
N VAL A 22 -7.28 -3.30 -13.22
CA VAL A 22 -8.41 -3.48 -14.14
C VAL A 22 -8.47 -2.33 -15.14
N GLN A 23 -8.41 -1.07 -14.69
CA GLN A 23 -8.38 0.09 -15.58
C GLN A 23 -7.13 0.12 -16.47
N ALA A 24 -5.99 -0.33 -15.97
CA ALA A 24 -4.76 -0.44 -16.75
C ALA A 24 -4.85 -1.49 -17.87
N THR A 25 -5.68 -2.52 -17.69
CA THR A 25 -5.85 -3.65 -18.61
C THR A 25 -7.14 -3.60 -19.44
N GLU A 26 -7.96 -2.53 -19.37
CA GLU A 26 -9.25 -2.37 -20.06
C GLU A 26 -9.24 -2.65 -21.58
N SER A 27 -8.05 -2.67 -22.22
CA SER A 27 -7.90 -3.06 -23.63
C SER A 27 -7.74 -4.57 -23.84
N LEU A 28 -7.68 -5.37 -22.77
CA LEU A 28 -7.58 -6.83 -22.81
C LEU A 28 -8.97 -7.40 -22.52
N SER A 29 -9.55 -8.10 -23.47
CA SER A 29 -10.96 -8.54 -23.45
C SER A 29 -11.32 -9.59 -22.41
N ASP A 30 -10.35 -10.22 -21.73
CA ASP A 30 -10.58 -11.36 -20.84
C ASP A 30 -9.74 -11.26 -19.55
N VAL A 31 -9.88 -10.15 -18.79
CA VAL A 31 -9.20 -10.03 -17.49
C VAL A 31 -10.02 -10.75 -16.43
N ASP A 32 -9.45 -11.79 -15.84
CA ASP A 32 -10.01 -12.44 -14.66
C ASP A 32 -9.77 -11.55 -13.43
N VAL A 33 -10.80 -10.80 -13.05
CA VAL A 33 -10.75 -9.85 -11.93
C VAL A 33 -10.52 -10.56 -10.60
N GLU A 34 -11.04 -11.79 -10.44
CA GLU A 34 -10.87 -12.56 -9.20
C GLU A 34 -9.43 -13.06 -9.07
N ALA A 35 -8.84 -13.56 -10.15
CA ALA A 35 -7.43 -13.94 -10.16
C ALA A 35 -6.54 -12.73 -9.85
N LEU A 36 -6.82 -11.59 -10.48
CA LEU A 36 -6.09 -10.35 -10.22
C LEU A 36 -6.21 -9.88 -8.77
N ARG A 37 -7.42 -9.97 -8.19
CA ARG A 37 -7.67 -9.65 -6.79
C ARG A 37 -6.91 -10.59 -5.85
N HIS A 38 -6.81 -11.87 -6.21
CA HIS A 38 -6.01 -12.85 -5.47
C HIS A 38 -4.52 -12.44 -5.47
N ASP A 39 -3.96 -12.10 -6.64
CA ASP A 39 -2.55 -11.68 -6.77
C ASP A 39 -2.27 -10.41 -5.96
N VAL A 40 -3.18 -9.43 -6.00
CA VAL A 40 -3.06 -8.19 -5.18
C VAL A 40 -3.15 -8.50 -3.69
N THR A 41 -3.99 -9.45 -3.29
CA THR A 41 -4.08 -9.89 -1.88
C THR A 41 -2.79 -10.58 -1.43
N GLN A 42 -2.21 -11.42 -2.27
CA GLN A 42 -0.91 -12.06 -2.02
C GLN A 42 0.22 -11.03 -1.90
N GLU A 43 0.20 -10.00 -2.73
CA GLU A 43 1.13 -8.88 -2.68
C GLU A 43 1.01 -8.12 -1.35
N ALA A 44 -0.21 -7.77 -0.93
CA ALA A 44 -0.47 -7.13 0.35
C ALA A 44 0.03 -7.97 1.53
N PHE A 45 -0.19 -9.29 1.49
CA PHE A 45 0.32 -10.22 2.49
C PHE A 45 1.84 -10.21 2.55
N ASN A 46 2.52 -10.30 1.41
CA ASN A 46 3.96 -10.29 1.33
C ASN A 46 4.55 -8.99 1.90
N LEU A 47 3.91 -7.85 1.61
CA LEU A 47 4.30 -6.56 2.16
C LEU A 47 4.15 -6.52 3.69
N CYS A 48 3.00 -6.94 4.22
CA CYS A 48 2.77 -6.98 5.65
C CYS A 48 3.76 -7.92 6.35
N ALA A 49 3.91 -9.15 5.84
CA ALA A 49 4.83 -10.15 6.41
C ALA A 49 6.28 -9.69 6.36
N ALA A 50 6.68 -8.98 5.29
CA ALA A 50 8.03 -8.43 5.17
C ALA A 50 8.28 -7.28 6.14
N MET A 51 7.27 -6.46 6.44
CA MET A 51 7.35 -5.41 7.46
C MET A 51 7.44 -6.00 8.86
N VAL A 52 6.62 -7.02 9.18
CA VAL A 52 6.70 -7.76 10.46
C VAL A 52 8.07 -8.43 10.65
N ASP A 53 8.69 -8.91 9.57
CA ASP A 53 10.02 -9.55 9.61
C ASP A 53 11.19 -8.54 9.58
N ALA A 54 10.92 -7.25 9.50
CA ALA A 54 11.96 -6.24 9.31
C ALA A 54 12.94 -6.15 10.50
N ASP A 55 12.45 -6.33 11.72
CA ASP A 55 13.27 -6.31 12.96
C ASP A 55 13.51 -7.70 13.57
N GLU A 56 12.96 -8.76 12.95
CA GLU A 56 13.11 -10.17 13.36
C GLU A 56 12.51 -10.50 14.74
N ARG A 57 11.67 -9.63 15.34
CA ARG A 57 11.13 -9.83 16.70
C ARG A 57 9.78 -10.50 16.74
N HIS A 58 8.96 -10.34 15.73
CA HIS A 58 7.65 -10.96 15.55
C HIS A 58 6.78 -10.91 16.82
N THR A 59 6.25 -9.75 17.17
CA THR A 59 5.41 -9.60 18.36
C THR A 59 4.09 -10.36 18.20
N VAL A 60 3.45 -10.72 19.30
CA VAL A 60 2.15 -11.42 19.26
C VAL A 60 1.12 -10.57 18.54
N LEU A 61 1.11 -9.25 18.79
CA LEU A 61 0.14 -8.33 18.20
C LEU A 61 0.27 -8.23 16.68
N GLU A 62 1.50 -8.20 16.15
CA GLU A 62 1.74 -8.22 14.71
C GLU A 62 1.23 -9.50 14.07
N LEU A 63 1.56 -10.66 14.67
CA LEU A 63 1.15 -11.95 14.14
C LEU A 63 -0.37 -12.16 14.21
N GLU A 64 -1.03 -11.74 15.30
CA GLU A 64 -2.49 -11.72 15.42
C GLU A 64 -3.11 -10.81 14.35
N SER A 65 -2.55 -9.61 14.14
CA SER A 65 -3.04 -8.67 13.13
C SER A 65 -2.92 -9.24 11.70
N LEU A 66 -1.86 -10.01 11.40
CA LEU A 66 -1.73 -10.74 10.13
C LEU A 66 -2.82 -11.80 9.97
N ILE A 67 -3.03 -12.64 11.01
CA ILE A 67 -4.06 -13.69 11.00
C ILE A 67 -5.44 -13.08 10.79
N ASP A 68 -5.78 -12.04 11.56
CA ASP A 68 -7.08 -11.37 11.48
C ASP A 68 -7.32 -10.73 10.11
N SER A 69 -6.28 -10.12 9.52
CA SER A 69 -6.41 -9.43 8.24
C SER A 69 -6.45 -10.37 7.04
N PHE A 70 -5.77 -11.53 7.10
CA PHE A 70 -5.60 -12.39 5.93
C PHE A 70 -6.24 -13.78 6.06
N GLY A 71 -6.59 -14.23 7.24
CA GLY A 71 -7.13 -15.57 7.45
C GLY A 71 -8.32 -15.91 6.55
N HIS A 72 -9.26 -14.97 6.37
CA HIS A 72 -10.43 -15.15 5.50
C HIS A 72 -10.15 -14.82 4.03
N ARG A 73 -9.12 -14.01 3.74
CA ARG A 73 -8.76 -13.61 2.38
C ARG A 73 -7.89 -14.62 1.65
N MET A 74 -7.20 -15.48 2.42
CA MET A 74 -6.24 -16.46 1.90
C MET A 74 -6.53 -17.86 2.49
N PRO A 75 -7.69 -18.46 2.17
CA PRO A 75 -8.11 -19.72 2.77
C PRO A 75 -7.14 -20.87 2.51
N ASP A 76 -6.46 -20.87 1.37
CA ASP A 76 -5.50 -21.91 0.98
C ASP A 76 -4.23 -21.94 1.84
N THR A 77 -3.94 -20.86 2.56
CA THR A 77 -2.76 -20.76 3.44
C THR A 77 -2.98 -21.34 4.84
N GLN A 78 -4.20 -21.73 5.18
CA GLN A 78 -4.61 -22.16 6.52
C GLN A 78 -4.37 -21.10 7.63
N LEU A 79 -4.14 -19.85 7.27
CA LEU A 79 -3.91 -18.75 8.22
C LEU A 79 -5.06 -18.58 9.22
N ILE A 80 -6.29 -18.85 8.80
CA ILE A 80 -7.47 -18.74 9.67
C ILE A 80 -7.43 -19.70 10.87
N MET A 81 -6.66 -20.79 10.77
CA MET A 81 -6.51 -21.81 11.82
C MET A 81 -5.19 -21.64 12.58
N ALA A 82 -4.32 -20.74 12.13
CA ALA A 82 -3.00 -20.54 12.71
C ALA A 82 -3.08 -19.73 14.01
N THR A 83 -2.14 -20.01 14.90
CA THR A 83 -1.88 -19.16 16.08
C THR A 83 -0.65 -18.30 15.85
N PRO A 84 -0.45 -17.23 16.64
CA PRO A 84 0.80 -16.46 16.60
C PRO A 84 2.06 -17.32 16.80
N ALA A 85 1.96 -18.37 17.61
CA ALA A 85 3.07 -19.30 17.84
C ALA A 85 3.41 -20.10 16.58
N ASP A 86 2.42 -20.52 15.80
CA ASP A 86 2.62 -21.23 14.54
C ASP A 86 3.28 -20.33 13.49
N LEU A 87 2.89 -19.05 13.42
CA LEU A 87 3.45 -18.10 12.45
C LEU A 87 4.89 -17.69 12.79
N ARG A 88 5.24 -17.57 14.07
CA ARG A 88 6.55 -17.06 14.50
C ARG A 88 7.74 -17.82 13.92
N GLY A 89 7.59 -19.13 13.67
CA GLY A 89 8.63 -19.96 13.05
C GLY A 89 8.36 -20.32 11.59
N SER A 90 7.28 -19.80 11.03
CA SER A 90 6.79 -20.16 9.71
C SER A 90 7.51 -19.39 8.60
N SER A 91 7.73 -20.05 7.47
CA SER A 91 8.19 -19.39 6.24
C SER A 91 7.18 -18.37 5.64
N LEU A 92 5.98 -18.29 6.21
CA LEU A 92 5.03 -17.25 5.87
C LEU A 92 5.48 -15.87 6.36
N VAL A 93 6.29 -15.81 7.42
CA VAL A 93 6.83 -14.57 8.00
C VAL A 93 8.36 -14.57 7.94
N VAL A 94 9.00 -15.59 8.47
CA VAL A 94 10.48 -15.67 8.58
C VAL A 94 11.13 -15.63 7.20
N GLY A 95 12.09 -14.71 7.03
CA GLY A 95 12.83 -14.51 5.78
C GLY A 95 12.08 -13.65 4.74
N ARG A 96 10.88 -13.15 5.08
CA ARG A 96 10.08 -12.29 4.18
C ARG A 96 10.63 -10.88 4.01
N ARG A 97 11.44 -10.40 4.92
CA ARG A 97 12.14 -9.12 4.81
C ARG A 97 12.78 -8.89 3.43
N ARG A 98 13.32 -9.97 2.80
CA ARG A 98 13.92 -9.90 1.47
C ARG A 98 12.95 -9.41 0.38
N TRP A 99 11.66 -9.59 0.58
CA TRP A 99 10.65 -9.10 -0.35
C TRP A 99 10.68 -7.56 -0.49
N LEU A 100 11.06 -6.84 0.57
CA LEU A 100 11.20 -5.38 0.52
C LEU A 100 12.30 -4.92 -0.43
N ASP A 101 13.25 -5.78 -0.78
CA ASP A 101 14.35 -5.49 -1.70
C ASP A 101 14.01 -5.87 -3.16
N THR A 102 12.89 -6.55 -3.40
CA THR A 102 12.46 -6.96 -4.73
C THR A 102 11.55 -5.91 -5.40
N ASP A 103 11.61 -5.83 -6.72
CA ASP A 103 10.66 -5.02 -7.48
C ASP A 103 9.34 -5.79 -7.63
N SER A 104 8.22 -5.13 -7.33
CA SER A 104 6.89 -5.70 -7.50
C SER A 104 6.52 -5.74 -8.98
N GLU A 105 6.05 -6.90 -9.46
CA GLU A 105 5.56 -7.04 -10.84
C GLU A 105 4.29 -6.21 -11.05
N LEU A 106 3.38 -6.18 -10.07
CA LEU A 106 2.14 -5.39 -10.16
C LEU A 106 2.44 -3.89 -10.25
N PHE A 107 3.40 -3.41 -9.46
CA PHE A 107 3.85 -2.02 -9.55
C PHE A 107 4.48 -1.73 -10.92
N GLY A 108 5.27 -2.66 -11.45
CA GLY A 108 5.86 -2.58 -12.80
C GLY A 108 4.79 -2.43 -13.89
N LEU A 109 3.75 -3.26 -13.85
CA LEU A 109 2.61 -3.19 -14.77
C LEU A 109 1.88 -1.84 -14.72
N LEU A 110 1.68 -1.30 -13.51
CA LEU A 110 1.05 0.01 -13.33
C LEU A 110 1.94 1.15 -13.88
N LEU A 111 3.26 1.08 -13.66
CA LEU A 111 4.21 2.06 -14.23
C LEU A 111 4.20 2.05 -15.76
N GLU A 112 4.14 0.87 -16.38
CA GLU A 112 4.05 0.75 -17.84
C GLU A 112 2.72 1.30 -18.37
N ALA A 113 1.60 1.02 -17.69
CA ALA A 113 0.30 1.58 -18.05
C ALA A 113 0.29 3.10 -17.96
N ASP A 114 0.86 3.65 -16.88
CA ASP A 114 0.99 5.09 -16.68
C ASP A 114 1.84 5.74 -17.78
N ALA A 115 2.99 5.15 -18.13
CA ALA A 115 3.86 5.66 -19.18
C ALA A 115 3.16 5.67 -20.56
N ARG A 116 2.32 4.68 -20.84
CA ARG A 116 1.58 4.58 -22.12
C ARG A 116 0.38 5.52 -22.20
N ARG A 117 -0.33 5.74 -21.10
CA ARG A 117 -1.63 6.43 -21.08
C ARG A 117 -1.61 7.80 -20.43
N GLY A 118 -0.52 8.17 -19.77
CA GLY A 118 -0.46 9.38 -18.94
C GLY A 118 -1.31 9.30 -17.67
N SER A 119 -1.68 8.08 -17.25
CA SER A 119 -2.42 7.81 -16.03
C SER A 119 -1.52 7.89 -14.79
N ARG A 120 -2.12 7.68 -13.61
CA ARG A 120 -1.42 7.71 -12.32
C ARG A 120 -1.80 6.53 -11.44
N PHE A 121 -1.94 5.36 -12.01
CA PHE A 121 -2.32 4.14 -11.32
C PHE A 121 -1.25 3.70 -10.33
N ALA A 122 0.03 3.82 -10.69
CA ALA A 122 1.14 3.47 -9.81
C ALA A 122 1.25 4.38 -8.57
N ASP A 123 0.72 5.60 -8.61
CA ASP A 123 0.65 6.46 -7.41
C ASP A 123 -0.23 5.82 -6.33
N ARG A 124 -1.35 5.16 -6.70
CA ARG A 124 -2.23 4.46 -5.75
C ARG A 124 -1.51 3.30 -5.07
N TYR A 125 -0.78 2.49 -5.85
CA TYR A 125 0.05 1.41 -5.29
C TYR A 125 1.06 1.97 -4.27
N TYR A 126 1.75 3.05 -4.64
CA TYR A 126 2.72 3.71 -3.76
C TYR A 126 2.08 4.18 -2.44
N GLU A 127 0.98 4.91 -2.51
CA GLU A 127 0.29 5.46 -1.33
C GLU A 127 -0.20 4.34 -0.40
N ARG A 128 -0.85 3.31 -0.96
CA ARG A 128 -1.39 2.19 -0.19
C ARG A 128 -0.32 1.30 0.40
N SER A 129 0.80 1.08 -0.31
CA SER A 129 1.94 0.34 0.22
C SER A 129 2.55 1.05 1.44
N LEU A 130 2.70 2.37 1.38
CA LEU A 130 3.20 3.14 2.52
C LEU A 130 2.21 3.15 3.68
N GLU A 131 0.91 3.23 3.42
CA GLU A 131 -0.13 3.14 4.45
C GLU A 131 -0.02 1.82 5.23
N ILE A 132 0.04 0.68 4.53
CA ILE A 132 0.26 -0.64 5.15
C ILE A 132 1.53 -0.63 6.00
N ALA A 133 2.65 -0.20 5.44
CA ALA A 133 3.93 -0.22 6.13
C ALA A 133 3.92 0.62 7.43
N HIS A 134 3.31 1.80 7.38
CA HIS A 134 3.16 2.64 8.57
C HIS A 134 2.19 2.04 9.60
N VAL A 135 1.12 1.38 9.16
CA VAL A 135 0.19 0.72 10.07
C VAL A 135 0.87 -0.45 10.77
N VAL A 136 1.61 -1.31 10.04
CA VAL A 136 2.36 -2.42 10.65
C VAL A 136 3.35 -1.89 11.68
N ALA A 137 4.21 -0.95 11.31
CA ALA A 137 5.19 -0.36 12.23
C ALA A 137 4.56 0.34 13.45
N SER A 138 3.28 0.72 13.39
CA SER A 138 2.56 1.32 14.53
C SER A 138 1.79 0.30 15.38
N LEU A 139 1.86 -1.00 15.06
CA LEU A 139 1.30 -2.04 15.94
C LEU A 139 2.12 -2.15 17.23
N ASP A 140 3.41 -1.93 17.17
CA ASP A 140 4.26 -1.83 18.35
C ASP A 140 4.11 -0.47 19.05
N VAL A 141 4.37 -0.46 20.35
CA VAL A 141 4.33 0.78 21.16
C VAL A 141 5.34 1.81 20.66
N MET A 142 6.48 1.33 20.17
CA MET A 142 7.51 2.13 19.49
C MET A 142 8.02 1.33 18.30
N PRO A 143 7.90 1.87 17.07
CA PRO A 143 8.49 1.25 15.90
C PRO A 143 9.99 1.02 16.07
N ALA A 144 10.47 -0.13 15.64
CA ALA A 144 11.90 -0.43 15.65
C ALA A 144 12.63 0.41 14.58
N ASP A 145 13.90 0.75 14.83
CA ASP A 145 14.73 1.46 13.84
C ASP A 145 14.81 0.69 12.50
N ALA A 146 14.79 -0.63 12.55
CA ALA A 146 14.79 -1.49 11.37
C ALA A 146 13.51 -1.33 10.53
N GLU A 147 12.33 -1.20 11.16
CA GLU A 147 11.06 -0.95 10.45
C GLU A 147 11.06 0.44 9.80
N LEU A 148 11.50 1.47 10.51
CA LEU A 148 11.61 2.82 9.96
C LEU A 148 12.59 2.89 8.79
N ALA A 149 13.71 2.16 8.89
CA ALA A 149 14.67 2.01 7.79
C ALA A 149 14.05 1.28 6.60
N ALA A 150 13.26 0.21 6.83
CA ALA A 150 12.56 -0.54 5.80
C ALA A 150 11.52 0.34 5.07
N ILE A 151 10.72 1.11 5.79
CA ILE A 151 9.77 2.09 5.21
C ILE A 151 10.51 3.11 4.33
N SER A 152 11.62 3.66 4.83
CA SER A 152 12.42 4.65 4.10
C SER A 152 13.01 4.09 2.81
N ALA A 153 13.56 2.86 2.86
CA ALA A 153 14.10 2.16 1.70
C ALA A 153 13.02 1.85 0.65
N MET A 154 11.88 1.29 1.08
CA MET A 154 10.74 1.02 0.22
C MET A 154 10.21 2.30 -0.45
N ARG A 155 10.01 3.37 0.33
CA ARG A 155 9.61 4.68 -0.19
C ARG A 155 10.55 5.19 -1.27
N THR A 156 11.85 5.13 -1.01
CA THR A 156 12.88 5.60 -1.96
C THR A 156 12.81 4.82 -3.27
N ARG A 157 12.67 3.50 -3.20
CA ARG A 157 12.58 2.61 -4.37
C ARG A 157 11.31 2.88 -5.18
N LEU A 158 10.15 2.93 -4.54
CA LEU A 158 8.89 3.21 -5.22
C LEU A 158 8.89 4.59 -5.87
N LEU A 159 9.40 5.62 -5.19
CA LEU A 159 9.56 6.96 -5.76
C LEU A 159 10.51 6.98 -6.96
N ALA A 160 11.58 6.19 -6.95
CA ALA A 160 12.46 6.05 -8.09
C ALA A 160 11.74 5.44 -9.30
N GLY A 161 10.86 4.43 -9.07
CA GLY A 161 9.97 3.87 -10.08
C GLY A 161 9.04 4.93 -10.68
N LEU A 162 8.33 5.66 -9.83
CA LEU A 162 7.42 6.73 -10.25
C LEU A 162 8.10 7.82 -11.09
N ARG A 163 9.33 8.18 -10.74
CA ARG A 163 10.11 9.17 -11.52
C ARG A 163 10.50 8.65 -12.91
N ARG A 164 10.84 7.37 -13.02
CA ARG A 164 11.24 6.75 -14.30
C ARG A 164 10.12 6.72 -15.34
N ARG A 165 8.84 6.72 -14.93
CA ARG A 165 7.69 6.74 -15.86
C ARG A 165 7.59 8.06 -16.67
N GLY A 166 8.35 9.12 -16.31
CA GLY A 166 8.41 10.37 -17.07
C GLY A 166 7.23 11.33 -16.86
N LEU A 167 6.29 11.02 -15.99
CA LEU A 167 5.20 11.93 -15.65
C LEU A 167 5.66 13.01 -14.66
N PRO A 168 5.13 14.25 -14.76
CA PRO A 168 5.44 15.29 -13.79
C PRO A 168 4.98 14.87 -12.38
N PRO A 169 5.68 15.27 -11.30
CA PRO A 169 5.26 14.97 -9.95
C PRO A 169 3.87 15.54 -9.66
N LEU A 170 3.12 14.87 -8.78
CA LEU A 170 1.89 15.44 -8.22
C LEU A 170 2.27 16.71 -7.45
N VAL A 171 1.80 17.86 -7.95
CA VAL A 171 1.88 19.10 -7.17
C VAL A 171 0.74 18.99 -6.14
N PRO A 172 1.02 19.03 -4.83
CA PRO A 172 -0.06 19.12 -3.84
C PRO A 172 -0.87 20.38 -4.17
N VAL A 173 -2.16 20.23 -4.41
CA VAL A 173 -3.07 21.35 -4.59
C VAL A 173 -3.06 22.11 -3.26
N ALA A 174 -2.30 23.20 -3.20
CA ALA A 174 -2.36 24.14 -2.09
C ALA A 174 -3.83 24.56 -1.99
N GLY A 175 -4.44 24.24 -0.84
CA GLY A 175 -5.86 24.47 -0.60
C GLY A 175 -6.25 25.87 -1.07
N SER A 176 -7.25 25.95 -1.90
CA SER A 176 -7.85 27.20 -2.36
C SER A 176 -8.45 27.91 -1.12
N THR A 177 -7.64 28.72 -0.47
CA THR A 177 -8.14 29.71 0.48
C THR A 177 -8.95 30.71 -0.35
N GLY A 178 -10.28 30.54 -0.33
CA GLY A 178 -11.20 31.45 -0.92
C GLY A 178 -11.05 32.84 -0.32
N SER A 179 -10.39 33.71 -1.06
CA SER A 179 -10.40 35.16 -0.79
C SER A 179 -11.64 35.76 -1.41
N GLY A 180 -12.74 35.76 -0.67
CA GLY A 180 -13.93 36.54 -0.95
C GLY A 180 -13.68 38.01 -0.63
N GLY A 181 -13.08 38.75 -1.55
CA GLY A 181 -12.96 40.20 -1.48
C GLY A 181 -14.15 40.89 -2.18
N THR A 182 -15.21 41.17 -1.45
CA THR A 182 -16.26 42.11 -1.92
C THR A 182 -15.73 43.53 -1.83
N ALA A 183 -15.27 44.06 -2.96
CA ALA A 183 -15.07 45.48 -3.13
C ALA A 183 -16.38 46.12 -3.55
N ARG A 184 -17.04 46.80 -2.61
CA ARG A 184 -18.21 47.66 -2.84
C ARG A 184 -17.67 49.06 -3.22
N ALA A 185 -17.79 49.41 -4.49
CA ALA A 185 -17.60 50.79 -4.95
C ALA A 185 -18.85 51.63 -4.70
N GLU A 186 -18.77 52.56 -3.79
CA GLU A 186 -19.71 53.68 -3.69
C GLU A 186 -19.24 54.79 -4.63
N GLN A 187 -20.02 55.10 -5.65
CA GLN A 187 -19.94 56.38 -6.37
C GLN A 187 -21.09 57.27 -5.89
N GLY A 188 -20.72 58.30 -5.13
CA GLY A 188 -21.59 59.41 -4.84
C GLY A 188 -21.59 60.40 -6.00
N ALA A 189 -22.79 60.82 -6.36
CA ALA A 189 -23.02 61.89 -7.29
C ALA A 189 -23.04 63.26 -6.59
N ALA A 190 -22.56 64.26 -7.28
CA ALA A 190 -22.93 65.65 -7.16
C ALA A 190 -23.18 66.22 -8.54
#